data_77078367abaa688f9d555a63bde5195e
#
_entry.id   77078367abaa688f9d555a63bde5195e
#
_cell.length_a   1.000
_cell.length_b   1.000
_cell.length_c   1.000
_cell.angle_alpha   90.00
_cell.angle_beta   90.00
_cell.angle_gamma   90.00
#
_symmetry.space_group_name_H-M   'P 1'
#
loop_
_entity.id
_entity.type
_entity.pdbx_description
1 polymer ?
#
loop_
_entity_poly.entity_id
_entity_poly.type
_entity_poly.pdbx_seq_one_letter_code
_entity_poly.pdbx_strand_id
1 'polypeptide(L)'
;MQQHMASATMKPRVSKIVGIQFSILSPEEIRKGAVTEITSRDTYIGNKPVLGGLFCPYMGVSEPGMLCPTDGLDYMNTPGYFGKIELAMPVFYYQHLNTIHKILRCVCLKCSRLLINKEEHKQALKMAPDERWSYVFGVANKVKVKRCGDDNEEGCGCLMPKKIRKDNLATLIAEWDSDSVKGMSEEDAKKMNMQLTPDIVLKIFRRISDDDVSFMGFSPTFSRPDWMICQVLAVPPPAVRPSIKMDG
;
A
#
# COMPACT_ATOMS: atom_id res chain seq x y z
N MET A 1 31.22 -23.77 45.88
CA MET A 1 31.58 -22.98 44.66
C MET A 1 30.32 -22.32 44.16
N GLN A 2 30.04 -21.08 44.59
CA GLN A 2 28.92 -20.27 44.10
C GLN A 2 29.44 -19.48 42.91
N GLN A 3 28.85 -19.77 41.73
CA GLN A 3 29.11 -18.98 40.52
C GLN A 3 28.23 -17.72 40.59
N HIS A 4 28.87 -16.56 40.81
CA HIS A 4 28.24 -15.25 40.57
C HIS A 4 28.01 -15.08 39.08
N MET A 5 26.76 -15.23 38.63
CA MET A 5 26.32 -14.74 37.33
C MET A 5 26.31 -13.20 37.40
N ALA A 6 27.28 -12.57 36.79
CA ALA A 6 27.28 -11.14 36.58
C ALA A 6 26.13 -10.76 35.63
N SER A 7 25.12 -10.15 36.20
CA SER A 7 24.05 -9.49 35.43
C SER A 7 24.67 -8.32 34.67
N ALA A 8 24.86 -8.50 33.37
CA ALA A 8 25.25 -7.41 32.48
C ALA A 8 24.07 -6.43 32.42
N THR A 9 24.13 -5.38 33.21
CA THR A 9 23.21 -4.25 33.12
C THR A 9 23.43 -3.57 31.76
N MET A 10 22.60 -3.91 30.78
CA MET A 10 22.54 -3.17 29.51
C MET A 10 22.14 -1.72 29.84
N LYS A 11 23.09 -0.79 29.69
CA LYS A 11 22.79 0.65 29.76
C LYS A 11 21.72 0.96 28.71
N PRO A 12 20.61 1.60 29.07
CA PRO A 12 19.60 2.00 28.09
C PRO A 12 20.26 2.91 27.05
N ARG A 13 20.11 2.56 25.77
CA ARG A 13 20.57 3.42 24.68
C ARG A 13 19.66 4.65 24.64
N VAL A 14 20.20 5.77 25.02
CA VAL A 14 19.52 7.07 24.88
C VAL A 14 19.65 7.52 23.44
N SER A 15 18.52 7.79 22.77
CA SER A 15 18.49 8.35 21.42
C SER A 15 17.68 9.63 21.42
N LYS A 16 18.02 10.56 20.53
CA LYS A 16 17.31 11.81 20.33
C LYS A 16 16.50 11.71 19.03
N ILE A 17 15.20 12.04 19.09
CA ILE A 17 14.37 12.18 17.91
C ILE A 17 14.84 13.43 17.14
N VAL A 18 15.28 13.27 15.89
CA VAL A 18 15.73 14.36 15.02
C VAL A 18 14.67 14.79 14.00
N GLY A 19 13.65 13.97 13.78
CA GLY A 19 12.58 14.28 12.85
C GLY A 19 11.54 13.17 12.80
N ILE A 20 10.44 13.43 12.12
CA ILE A 20 9.37 12.47 11.84
C ILE A 20 9.16 12.42 10.34
N GLN A 21 9.17 11.22 9.77
CA GLN A 21 8.86 10.96 8.36
C GLN A 21 7.52 10.25 8.25
N PHE A 22 6.59 10.86 7.54
CA PHE A 22 5.33 10.19 7.18
C PHE A 22 5.55 9.28 5.97
N SER A 23 4.99 8.08 6.02
CA SER A 23 5.13 7.09 4.95
C SER A 23 3.85 6.30 4.76
N ILE A 24 3.77 5.56 3.64
CA ILE A 24 2.80 4.48 3.48
C ILE A 24 3.45 3.23 4.09
N LEU A 25 2.79 2.59 5.05
CA LEU A 25 3.31 1.36 5.65
C LEU A 25 3.38 0.25 4.61
N SER A 26 4.56 -0.36 4.49
CA SER A 26 4.71 -1.56 3.68
C SER A 26 4.03 -2.77 4.34
N PRO A 27 3.63 -3.79 3.58
CA PRO A 27 3.09 -5.03 4.15
C PRO A 27 4.04 -5.68 5.17
N GLU A 28 5.36 -5.59 4.94
CA GLU A 28 6.39 -6.10 5.84
C GLU A 28 6.44 -5.34 7.17
N GLU A 29 6.34 -4.02 7.13
CA GLU A 29 6.29 -3.18 8.34
C GLU A 29 5.04 -3.49 9.16
N ILE A 30 3.88 -3.65 8.51
CA ILE A 30 2.64 -4.04 9.19
C ILE A 30 2.80 -5.42 9.85
N ARG A 31 3.39 -6.40 9.15
CA ARG A 31 3.62 -7.75 9.70
C ARG A 31 4.58 -7.74 10.88
N LYS A 32 5.65 -6.97 10.80
CA LYS A 32 6.66 -6.86 11.87
C LYS A 32 6.17 -6.09 13.08
N GLY A 33 5.35 -5.05 12.87
CA GLY A 33 4.82 -4.22 13.94
C GLY A 33 3.61 -4.81 14.66
N ALA A 34 2.94 -5.82 14.07
CA ALA A 34 1.77 -6.43 14.65
C ALA A 34 2.13 -7.44 15.75
N VAL A 35 1.49 -7.32 16.91
CA VAL A 35 1.67 -8.25 18.03
C VAL A 35 0.81 -9.50 17.92
N THR A 36 -0.22 -9.47 17.09
CA THR A 36 -1.14 -10.62 16.88
C THR A 36 -1.74 -10.60 15.48
N GLU A 37 -2.06 -11.78 14.99
CA GLU A 37 -2.86 -11.96 13.78
C GLU A 37 -4.32 -12.23 14.17
N ILE A 38 -5.24 -11.51 13.53
CA ILE A 38 -6.67 -11.65 13.79
C ILE A 38 -7.23 -12.62 12.77
N THR A 39 -7.65 -13.78 13.29
CA THR A 39 -8.19 -14.90 12.50
C THR A 39 -9.60 -15.29 12.92
N SER A 40 -10.03 -14.87 14.14
CA SER A 40 -11.36 -15.17 14.66
C SER A 40 -12.35 -14.04 14.42
N ARG A 41 -13.58 -14.39 14.07
CA ARG A 41 -14.71 -13.46 14.00
C ARG A 41 -15.26 -13.12 15.38
N ASP A 42 -15.07 -14.01 16.34
CA ASP A 42 -15.60 -13.84 17.68
C ASP A 42 -14.77 -12.79 18.44
N THR A 43 -15.44 -11.88 19.08
CA THR A 43 -14.82 -10.82 19.88
C THR A 43 -14.68 -11.23 21.33
N TYR A 44 -15.73 -11.82 21.89
CA TYR A 44 -15.82 -12.32 23.25
C TYR A 44 -16.49 -13.69 23.30
N ILE A 45 -16.07 -14.52 24.23
CA ILE A 45 -16.77 -15.75 24.63
C ILE A 45 -17.11 -15.59 26.11
N GLY A 46 -18.42 -15.44 26.39
CA GLY A 46 -18.86 -14.97 27.71
C GLY A 46 -18.27 -13.58 27.99
N ASN A 47 -17.61 -13.42 29.13
CA ASN A 47 -16.97 -12.14 29.52
C ASN A 47 -15.47 -12.07 29.21
N LYS A 48 -14.92 -13.02 28.41
CA LYS A 48 -13.48 -13.05 28.11
C LYS A 48 -13.22 -12.69 26.64
N PRO A 49 -12.29 -11.78 26.35
CA PRO A 49 -11.91 -11.47 24.98
C PRO A 49 -11.23 -12.68 24.33
N VAL A 50 -11.53 -12.93 23.07
CA VAL A 50 -10.99 -14.07 22.31
C VAL A 50 -9.58 -13.75 21.81
N LEU A 51 -8.66 -14.69 22.04
CA LEU A 51 -7.32 -14.62 21.44
C LEU A 51 -7.43 -14.73 19.91
N GLY A 52 -6.73 -13.86 19.19
CA GLY A 52 -6.86 -13.76 17.73
C GLY A 52 -8.18 -13.17 17.24
N GLY A 53 -8.99 -12.61 18.14
CA GLY A 53 -10.14 -11.77 17.81
C GLY A 53 -9.82 -10.29 17.78
N LEU A 54 -10.82 -9.46 17.44
CA LEU A 54 -10.65 -8.00 17.35
C LEU A 54 -10.31 -7.34 18.69
N PHE A 55 -10.67 -7.95 19.82
CA PHE A 55 -10.32 -7.49 21.17
C PHE A 55 -9.26 -8.36 21.84
N CYS A 56 -8.39 -8.99 21.03
CA CYS A 56 -7.29 -9.80 21.55
C CYS A 56 -6.46 -9.02 22.59
N PRO A 57 -6.27 -9.54 23.82
CA PRO A 57 -5.59 -8.83 24.91
C PRO A 57 -4.15 -8.40 24.58
N TYR A 58 -3.47 -9.09 23.67
CA TYR A 58 -2.13 -8.69 23.19
C TYR A 58 -2.10 -7.32 22.54
N MET A 59 -3.23 -6.84 22.01
CA MET A 59 -3.34 -5.51 21.42
C MET A 59 -3.58 -4.40 22.45
N GLY A 60 -3.74 -4.77 23.69
CA GLY A 60 -4.10 -3.90 24.80
C GLY A 60 -5.41 -4.34 25.45
N VAL A 61 -5.56 -4.06 26.71
CA VAL A 61 -6.74 -4.40 27.51
C VAL A 61 -7.63 -3.18 27.69
N SER A 62 -8.93 -3.38 27.71
CA SER A 62 -9.93 -2.30 27.84
C SER A 62 -10.72 -2.41 29.15
N GLU A 63 -10.56 -3.49 29.93
CA GLU A 63 -11.33 -3.74 31.13
C GLU A 63 -10.48 -3.59 32.39
N PRO A 64 -11.03 -3.00 33.49
CA PRO A 64 -10.36 -2.94 34.75
C PRO A 64 -9.99 -4.31 35.30
N GLY A 65 -8.82 -4.43 35.93
CA GLY A 65 -8.34 -5.68 36.51
C GLY A 65 -7.66 -6.65 35.54
N MET A 66 -7.59 -6.33 34.24
CA MET A 66 -6.81 -7.08 33.25
C MET A 66 -5.46 -6.40 33.04
N LEU A 67 -4.42 -7.22 32.80
CA LEU A 67 -3.10 -6.76 32.38
C LEU A 67 -2.85 -7.16 30.92
N CYS A 68 -2.27 -6.25 30.14
CA CYS A 68 -1.88 -6.50 28.76
C CYS A 68 -0.70 -7.49 28.73
N PRO A 69 -0.82 -8.66 28.06
CA PRO A 69 0.27 -9.64 28.03
C PRO A 69 1.52 -9.15 27.29
N THR A 70 1.39 -8.11 26.45
CA THR A 70 2.50 -7.56 25.65
C THR A 70 3.47 -6.70 26.48
N ASP A 71 2.93 -5.89 27.41
CA ASP A 71 3.70 -4.93 28.21
C ASP A 71 3.54 -5.08 29.73
N GLY A 72 2.58 -5.91 30.17
CA GLY A 72 2.27 -6.10 31.60
C GLY A 72 1.54 -4.93 32.26
N LEU A 73 1.08 -3.94 31.49
CA LEU A 73 0.39 -2.75 31.99
C LEU A 73 -1.13 -2.95 32.01
N ASP A 74 -1.79 -2.15 32.84
CA ASP A 74 -3.25 -2.09 32.93
C ASP A 74 -3.88 -1.26 31.80
N TYR A 75 -5.20 -1.21 31.74
CA TYR A 75 -5.95 -0.53 30.69
C TYR A 75 -5.73 0.99 30.63
N MET A 76 -5.28 1.63 31.73
CA MET A 76 -4.99 3.07 31.78
C MET A 76 -3.58 3.42 31.31
N ASN A 77 -2.65 2.50 31.46
CA ASN A 77 -1.21 2.74 31.24
C ASN A 77 -0.69 2.10 29.94
N THR A 78 -1.36 1.06 29.40
CA THR A 78 -0.95 0.46 28.12
C THR A 78 -1.21 1.41 26.95
N PRO A 79 -0.20 1.67 26.09
CA PRO A 79 -0.39 2.51 24.90
C PRO A 79 -1.23 1.80 23.83
N GLY A 80 -1.36 0.47 23.92
CA GLY A 80 -1.95 -0.38 22.91
C GLY A 80 -1.00 -0.70 21.75
N TYR A 81 -1.27 -1.83 21.08
CA TYR A 81 -0.43 -2.40 20.04
C TYR A 81 -1.28 -2.77 18.82
N PHE A 82 -0.71 -2.63 17.64
CA PHE A 82 -1.38 -3.00 16.40
C PHE A 82 -1.45 -4.53 16.25
N GLY A 83 -2.58 -5.00 15.74
CA GLY A 83 -2.73 -6.31 15.15
C GLY A 83 -2.70 -6.25 13.63
N LYS A 84 -2.82 -7.41 12.99
CA LYS A 84 -2.92 -7.51 11.53
C LYS A 84 -4.01 -8.48 11.11
N ILE A 85 -4.54 -8.27 9.90
CA ILE A 85 -5.36 -9.24 9.18
C ILE A 85 -4.67 -9.51 7.84
N GLU A 86 -4.27 -10.74 7.58
CA GLU A 86 -3.81 -11.17 6.25
C GLU A 86 -5.03 -11.32 5.34
N LEU A 87 -5.04 -10.62 4.22
CA LEU A 87 -6.14 -10.69 3.27
C LEU A 87 -5.94 -11.85 2.31
N ALA A 88 -6.98 -12.64 2.07
CA ALA A 88 -6.95 -13.74 1.09
C ALA A 88 -6.68 -13.24 -0.34
N MET A 89 -7.17 -12.04 -0.67
CA MET A 89 -6.94 -11.34 -1.94
C MET A 89 -6.59 -9.89 -1.65
N PRO A 90 -5.68 -9.27 -2.42
CA PRO A 90 -5.37 -7.85 -2.27
C PRO A 90 -6.59 -7.00 -2.64
N VAL A 91 -6.70 -5.83 -2.01
CA VAL A 91 -7.75 -4.84 -2.28
C VAL A 91 -7.13 -3.46 -2.45
N PHE A 92 -7.80 -2.57 -3.19
CA PHE A 92 -7.36 -1.19 -3.28
C PHE A 92 -7.61 -0.45 -1.97
N TYR A 93 -6.62 0.28 -1.48
CA TYR A 93 -6.89 1.34 -0.52
C TYR A 93 -7.67 2.44 -1.23
N TYR A 94 -8.93 2.67 -0.84
CA TYR A 94 -9.80 3.62 -1.52
C TYR A 94 -9.26 5.06 -1.48
N GLN A 95 -8.52 5.43 -0.42
CA GLN A 95 -7.86 6.72 -0.30
C GLN A 95 -6.82 6.96 -1.40
N HIS A 96 -6.16 5.89 -1.85
CA HIS A 96 -5.13 5.94 -2.87
C HIS A 96 -5.64 5.60 -4.28
N LEU A 97 -6.92 5.28 -4.45
CA LEU A 97 -7.47 4.83 -5.74
C LEU A 97 -7.25 5.86 -6.87
N ASN A 98 -7.34 7.15 -6.54
CA ASN A 98 -7.06 8.22 -7.50
C ASN A 98 -5.58 8.23 -7.94
N THR A 99 -4.67 8.03 -7.01
CA THR A 99 -3.23 7.96 -7.27
C THR A 99 -2.89 6.70 -8.06
N ILE A 100 -3.42 5.55 -7.68
CA ILE A 100 -3.31 4.28 -8.40
C ILE A 100 -3.75 4.45 -9.87
N HIS A 101 -4.93 5.03 -10.09
CA HIS A 101 -5.44 5.30 -11.43
C HIS A 101 -4.52 6.21 -12.24
N LYS A 102 -3.93 7.25 -11.63
CA LYS A 102 -3.00 8.15 -12.30
C LYS A 102 -1.67 7.44 -12.63
N ILE A 103 -1.13 6.62 -11.72
CA ILE A 103 0.11 5.86 -11.94
C ILE A 103 -0.06 4.89 -13.10
N LEU A 104 -1.17 4.16 -13.16
CA LEU A 104 -1.47 3.23 -14.26
C LEU A 104 -1.49 3.92 -15.64
N ARG A 105 -1.75 5.22 -15.70
CA ARG A 105 -1.69 6.00 -16.94
C ARG A 105 -0.29 6.47 -17.28
N CYS A 106 0.65 6.37 -16.36
CA CYS A 106 2.04 6.78 -16.57
C CYS A 106 2.96 5.60 -16.89
N VAL A 107 2.53 4.36 -16.64
CA VAL A 107 3.36 3.16 -16.78
C VAL A 107 2.75 2.16 -17.76
N CYS A 108 3.60 1.37 -18.39
CA CYS A 108 3.18 0.28 -19.27
C CYS A 108 2.53 -0.84 -18.46
N LEU A 109 1.35 -1.30 -18.86
CA LEU A 109 0.63 -2.39 -18.17
C LEU A 109 1.35 -3.75 -18.31
N LYS A 110 2.22 -3.92 -19.30
CA LYS A 110 2.97 -5.18 -19.55
C LYS A 110 4.34 -5.19 -18.87
N CYS A 111 5.19 -4.20 -19.13
CA CYS A 111 6.57 -4.18 -18.61
C CYS A 111 6.78 -3.25 -17.41
N SER A 112 5.78 -2.45 -17.04
CA SER A 112 5.76 -1.52 -15.92
C SER A 112 6.74 -0.34 -16.02
N ARG A 113 7.41 -0.14 -17.15
CA ARG A 113 8.28 1.02 -17.40
C ARG A 113 7.45 2.29 -17.54
N LEU A 114 8.04 3.41 -17.15
CA LEU A 114 7.46 4.74 -17.35
C LEU A 114 7.31 5.03 -18.84
N LEU A 115 6.17 5.62 -19.25
CA LEU A 115 5.82 5.85 -20.66
C LEU A 115 6.42 7.13 -21.23
N ILE A 116 7.07 7.97 -20.43
CA ILE A 116 7.69 9.23 -20.84
C ILE A 116 9.21 9.06 -20.99
N ASN A 117 9.81 9.86 -21.86
CA ASN A 117 11.26 9.92 -22.02
C ASN A 117 11.90 10.68 -20.85
N LYS A 118 12.59 9.97 -19.96
CA LYS A 118 13.24 10.55 -18.77
C LYS A 118 14.36 11.52 -19.14
N GLU A 119 15.06 11.27 -20.23
CA GLU A 119 16.18 12.10 -20.68
C GLU A 119 15.71 13.52 -21.08
N GLU A 120 14.61 13.60 -21.81
CA GLU A 120 14.02 14.88 -22.22
C GLU A 120 13.43 15.66 -21.03
N HIS A 121 13.04 14.94 -19.97
CA HIS A 121 12.38 15.50 -18.81
C HIS A 121 13.24 15.50 -17.53
N LYS A 122 14.57 15.46 -17.64
CA LYS A 122 15.52 15.48 -16.51
C LYS A 122 15.30 16.65 -15.52
N GLN A 123 14.75 17.76 -15.99
CA GLN A 123 14.39 18.88 -15.13
C GLN A 123 13.42 18.51 -13.99
N ALA A 124 12.62 17.46 -14.16
CA ALA A 124 11.72 16.97 -13.13
C ALA A 124 12.47 16.58 -11.84
N LEU A 125 13.71 16.07 -11.95
CA LEU A 125 14.52 15.68 -10.80
C LEU A 125 14.89 16.85 -9.88
N LYS A 126 14.83 18.10 -10.37
CA LYS A 126 15.11 19.31 -9.58
C LYS A 126 13.88 19.84 -8.84
N MET A 127 12.70 19.31 -9.13
CA MET A 127 11.42 19.73 -8.53
C MET A 127 11.19 19.02 -7.19
N ALA A 128 10.42 19.66 -6.31
CA ALA A 128 9.91 19.00 -5.11
C ALA A 128 9.05 17.77 -5.47
N PRO A 129 8.96 16.73 -4.62
CA PRO A 129 8.28 15.48 -4.94
C PRO A 129 6.85 15.65 -5.48
N ASP A 130 6.04 16.50 -4.85
CA ASP A 130 4.65 16.76 -5.25
C ASP A 130 4.53 17.48 -6.59
N GLU A 131 5.40 18.47 -6.80
CA GLU A 131 5.49 19.19 -8.08
C GLU A 131 5.96 18.26 -9.19
N ARG A 132 6.95 17.41 -8.89
CA ARG A 132 7.48 16.40 -9.80
C ARG A 132 6.39 15.42 -10.22
N TRP A 133 5.62 14.90 -9.27
CA TRP A 133 4.50 14.01 -9.57
C TRP A 133 3.47 14.68 -10.49
N SER A 134 3.10 15.92 -10.18
CA SER A 134 2.15 16.69 -11.00
C SER A 134 2.66 16.93 -12.41
N TYR A 135 3.96 17.24 -12.54
CA TYR A 135 4.63 17.45 -13.82
C TYR A 135 4.66 16.15 -14.64
N VAL A 136 5.16 15.04 -14.06
CA VAL A 136 5.28 13.74 -14.72
C VAL A 136 3.92 13.23 -15.20
N PHE A 137 2.90 13.31 -14.34
CA PHE A 137 1.53 12.96 -14.72
C PHE A 137 1.00 13.84 -15.85
N GLY A 138 1.28 15.15 -15.81
CA GLY A 138 0.87 16.11 -16.84
C GLY A 138 1.49 15.77 -18.20
N VAL A 139 2.77 15.42 -18.24
CA VAL A 139 3.48 14.99 -19.45
C VAL A 139 2.90 13.68 -19.96
N ALA A 140 2.85 12.63 -19.13
CA ALA A 140 2.34 11.31 -19.52
C ALA A 140 0.90 11.37 -20.05
N ASN A 141 0.08 12.29 -19.53
CA ASN A 141 -1.29 12.45 -19.98
C ASN A 141 -1.42 13.20 -21.33
N LYS A 142 -0.46 14.05 -21.67
CA LYS A 142 -0.41 14.78 -22.96
C LYS A 142 0.16 13.91 -24.07
N VAL A 143 1.20 13.14 -23.77
CA VAL A 143 1.84 12.21 -24.68
C VAL A 143 0.92 11.00 -24.84
N LYS A 144 0.17 10.95 -25.95
CA LYS A 144 -0.71 9.81 -26.28
C LYS A 144 0.13 8.69 -26.88
N VAL A 145 0.90 8.02 -26.04
CA VAL A 145 1.70 6.85 -26.44
C VAL A 145 0.77 5.73 -26.87
N LYS A 146 0.84 5.31 -28.15
CA LYS A 146 0.07 4.19 -28.68
C LYS A 146 0.69 2.84 -28.29
N ARG A 147 2.02 2.76 -28.33
CA ARG A 147 2.78 1.56 -27.96
C ARG A 147 3.87 1.94 -26.97
N CYS A 148 4.13 1.06 -26.03
CA CYS A 148 5.24 1.23 -25.10
C CYS A 148 6.56 1.26 -25.89
N GLY A 149 7.26 2.38 -25.83
CA GLY A 149 8.50 2.62 -26.60
C GLY A 149 8.36 3.62 -27.75
N ASP A 150 7.14 4.13 -28.02
CA ASP A 150 6.97 5.18 -29.04
C ASP A 150 7.71 6.48 -28.70
N ASP A 151 7.87 6.75 -27.40
CA ASP A 151 8.51 7.97 -26.87
C ASP A 151 9.95 7.70 -26.37
N ASN A 152 10.29 6.45 -26.14
CA ASN A 152 11.62 6.03 -25.72
C ASN A 152 11.99 4.68 -26.36
N GLU A 153 13.26 4.50 -26.73
CA GLU A 153 13.75 3.31 -27.45
C GLU A 153 13.70 2.00 -26.61
N GLU A 154 13.43 2.09 -25.31
CA GLU A 154 13.49 0.97 -24.38
C GLU A 154 12.14 0.27 -24.11
N GLY A 155 11.12 0.53 -24.89
CA GLY A 155 9.77 -0.02 -24.68
C GLY A 155 9.63 -1.49 -25.08
N CYS A 156 8.59 -2.15 -24.54
CA CYS A 156 8.27 -3.54 -24.89
C CYS A 156 7.36 -3.69 -26.12
N GLY A 157 7.03 -2.59 -26.82
CA GLY A 157 6.14 -2.57 -27.99
C GLY A 157 4.66 -2.88 -27.72
N CYS A 158 4.27 -3.08 -26.47
CA CYS A 158 2.90 -3.42 -26.12
C CYS A 158 1.94 -2.28 -26.42
N LEU A 159 0.77 -2.60 -26.97
CA LEU A 159 -0.30 -1.64 -27.22
C LEU A 159 -0.85 -1.09 -25.90
N MET A 160 -0.88 0.23 -25.78
CA MET A 160 -1.39 0.90 -24.58
C MET A 160 -2.90 1.10 -24.70
N PRO A 161 -3.65 1.05 -23.57
CA PRO A 161 -5.07 1.37 -23.56
C PRO A 161 -5.26 2.85 -23.91
N LYS A 162 -6.30 3.16 -24.67
CA LYS A 162 -6.69 4.55 -24.96
C LYS A 162 -7.11 5.29 -23.70
N LYS A 163 -7.75 4.56 -22.79
CA LYS A 163 -8.32 5.12 -21.55
C LYS A 163 -8.31 4.07 -20.44
N ILE A 164 -8.04 4.53 -19.24
CA ILE A 164 -8.33 3.75 -18.03
C ILE A 164 -9.48 4.45 -17.33
N ARG A 165 -10.64 3.78 -17.21
CA ARG A 165 -11.85 4.30 -16.61
C ARG A 165 -12.01 3.74 -15.21
N LYS A 166 -12.53 4.59 -14.32
CA LYS A 166 -13.07 4.13 -13.04
C LYS A 166 -14.53 3.77 -13.24
N ASP A 167 -14.87 2.57 -12.84
CA ASP A 167 -16.24 2.08 -12.81
C ASP A 167 -16.58 1.76 -11.36
N ASN A 168 -17.65 2.37 -10.85
CA ASN A 168 -17.99 2.28 -9.43
C ASN A 168 -16.85 2.71 -8.47
N LEU A 169 -16.98 2.37 -7.18
CA LEU A 169 -16.09 2.82 -6.12
C LEU A 169 -14.68 2.21 -6.16
N ALA A 170 -14.51 1.04 -6.76
CA ALA A 170 -13.27 0.27 -6.65
C ALA A 170 -12.88 -0.52 -7.91
N THR A 171 -13.52 -0.27 -9.05
CA THR A 171 -13.24 -0.99 -10.30
C THR A 171 -12.51 -0.09 -11.28
N LEU A 172 -11.40 -0.58 -11.83
CA LEU A 172 -10.64 0.06 -12.90
C LEU A 172 -10.75 -0.79 -14.16
N ILE A 173 -11.03 -0.16 -15.30
CA ILE A 173 -11.16 -0.82 -16.61
C ILE A 173 -10.22 -0.14 -17.59
N ALA A 174 -9.33 -0.91 -18.21
CA ALA A 174 -8.54 -0.48 -19.34
C ALA A 174 -9.33 -0.72 -20.63
N GLU A 175 -9.46 0.32 -21.44
CA GLU A 175 -10.27 0.32 -22.66
C GLU A 175 -9.35 0.58 -23.87
N TRP A 176 -9.50 -0.25 -24.91
CA TRP A 176 -8.88 -0.07 -26.21
C TRP A 176 -9.95 0.29 -27.24
N ASP A 177 -9.55 0.94 -28.32
CA ASP A 177 -10.45 1.20 -29.46
C ASP A 177 -9.82 0.78 -30.79
N SER A 178 -10.66 0.76 -31.83
CA SER A 178 -10.26 0.37 -33.19
C SER A 178 -9.20 1.28 -33.82
N ASP A 179 -9.13 2.54 -33.40
CA ASP A 179 -8.14 3.51 -33.90
C ASP A 179 -6.72 3.19 -33.43
N SER A 180 -6.60 2.36 -32.39
CA SER A 180 -5.31 1.98 -31.82
C SER A 180 -4.49 1.05 -32.72
N VAL A 181 -5.13 0.26 -33.58
CA VAL A 181 -4.48 -0.67 -34.54
C VAL A 181 -5.19 -0.64 -35.88
N LYS A 182 -4.42 -0.40 -36.96
CA LYS A 182 -4.96 -0.49 -38.31
C LYS A 182 -5.54 -1.88 -38.55
N GLY A 183 -6.81 -1.95 -38.96
CA GLY A 183 -7.50 -3.20 -39.28
C GLY A 183 -8.16 -3.92 -38.11
N MET A 184 -8.14 -3.35 -36.93
CA MET A 184 -8.91 -3.85 -35.77
C MET A 184 -10.37 -3.42 -35.87
N SER A 185 -11.31 -4.37 -35.70
CA SER A 185 -12.73 -4.05 -35.61
C SER A 185 -13.06 -3.46 -34.24
N GLU A 186 -14.19 -2.72 -34.14
CA GLU A 186 -14.67 -2.23 -32.83
C GLU A 186 -15.01 -3.37 -31.87
N GLU A 187 -15.48 -4.50 -32.38
CA GLU A 187 -15.80 -5.68 -31.57
C GLU A 187 -14.53 -6.30 -30.98
N ASP A 188 -13.45 -6.38 -31.78
CA ASP A 188 -12.18 -6.92 -31.29
C ASP A 188 -11.53 -5.97 -30.26
N ALA A 189 -11.62 -4.67 -30.48
CA ALA A 189 -11.16 -3.68 -29.50
C ALA A 189 -11.92 -3.80 -28.17
N LYS A 190 -13.25 -3.99 -28.21
CA LYS A 190 -14.06 -4.21 -27.00
C LYS A 190 -13.73 -5.52 -26.28
N LYS A 191 -13.34 -6.58 -27.02
CA LYS A 191 -12.87 -7.85 -26.42
C LYS A 191 -11.54 -7.70 -25.69
N MET A 192 -10.72 -6.71 -26.04
CA MET A 192 -9.46 -6.41 -25.36
C MET A 192 -9.67 -5.67 -24.03
N ASN A 193 -10.86 -5.09 -23.79
CA ASN A 193 -11.13 -4.37 -22.55
C ASN A 193 -10.87 -5.28 -21.35
N MET A 194 -10.08 -4.79 -20.40
CA MET A 194 -9.61 -5.58 -19.28
C MET A 194 -9.93 -4.89 -17.96
N GLN A 195 -10.54 -5.62 -17.07
CA GLN A 195 -10.67 -5.19 -15.68
C GLN A 195 -9.32 -5.29 -14.97
N LEU A 196 -8.85 -4.17 -14.45
CA LEU A 196 -7.63 -4.08 -13.67
C LEU A 196 -7.94 -4.39 -12.20
N THR A 197 -7.90 -5.67 -11.86
CA THR A 197 -8.10 -6.12 -10.47
C THR A 197 -6.92 -5.71 -9.59
N PRO A 198 -7.10 -5.58 -8.26
CA PRO A 198 -6.01 -5.25 -7.35
C PRO A 198 -4.79 -6.16 -7.48
N ASP A 199 -4.99 -7.47 -7.73
CA ASP A 199 -3.92 -8.44 -7.94
C ASP A 199 -3.10 -8.13 -9.22
N ILE A 200 -3.77 -7.81 -10.32
CA ILE A 200 -3.11 -7.41 -11.57
C ILE A 200 -2.32 -6.13 -11.37
N VAL A 201 -2.92 -5.12 -10.74
CA VAL A 201 -2.27 -3.83 -10.50
C VAL A 201 -1.09 -3.98 -9.54
N LEU A 202 -1.20 -4.83 -8.52
CA LEU A 202 -0.10 -5.15 -7.61
C LEU A 202 1.10 -5.74 -8.37
N LYS A 203 0.86 -6.69 -9.29
CA LYS A 203 1.90 -7.28 -10.15
C LYS A 203 2.56 -6.24 -11.05
N ILE A 204 1.80 -5.28 -11.58
CA ILE A 204 2.33 -4.17 -12.38
C ILE A 204 3.21 -3.27 -11.50
N PHE A 205 2.71 -2.83 -10.35
CA PHE A 205 3.41 -1.87 -9.49
C PHE A 205 4.68 -2.43 -8.86
N ARG A 206 4.71 -3.69 -8.49
CA ARG A 206 5.93 -4.36 -7.99
C ARG A 206 7.09 -4.37 -8.99
N ARG A 207 6.79 -4.36 -10.29
CA ARG A 207 7.79 -4.35 -11.35
C ARG A 207 8.28 -2.95 -11.73
N ILE A 208 7.68 -1.88 -11.19
CA ILE A 208 8.18 -0.53 -11.39
C ILE A 208 9.55 -0.43 -10.72
N SER A 209 10.57 0.02 -11.47
CA SER A 209 11.92 0.20 -10.95
C SER A 209 11.97 1.32 -9.91
N ASP A 210 12.93 1.25 -8.98
CA ASP A 210 13.11 2.28 -7.96
C ASP A 210 13.48 3.65 -8.58
N ASP A 211 14.15 3.63 -9.74
CA ASP A 211 14.46 4.83 -10.52
C ASP A 211 13.18 5.47 -11.07
N ASP A 212 12.26 4.67 -11.61
CA ASP A 212 10.97 5.17 -12.12
C ASP A 212 10.09 5.67 -10.98
N VAL A 213 10.07 4.97 -9.83
CA VAL A 213 9.38 5.40 -8.61
C VAL A 213 9.91 6.78 -8.18
N SER A 214 11.22 6.95 -8.10
CA SER A 214 11.87 8.21 -7.71
C SER A 214 11.62 9.31 -8.73
N PHE A 215 11.66 8.99 -10.03
CA PHE A 215 11.38 9.94 -11.10
C PHE A 215 9.94 10.47 -11.05
N MET A 216 8.98 9.62 -10.68
CA MET A 216 7.58 10.03 -10.47
C MET A 216 7.38 10.91 -9.23
N GLY A 217 8.36 11.05 -8.35
CA GLY A 217 8.24 11.81 -7.10
C GLY A 217 7.85 10.99 -5.88
N PHE A 218 7.73 9.67 -6.02
CA PHE A 218 7.54 8.75 -4.89
C PHE A 218 8.89 8.33 -4.29
N SER A 219 8.85 7.75 -3.10
CA SER A 219 10.04 7.23 -2.44
C SER A 219 10.04 5.70 -2.46
N PRO A 220 11.11 5.06 -2.95
CA PRO A 220 11.24 3.60 -2.88
C PRO A 220 11.23 3.05 -1.45
N THR A 221 11.61 3.87 -0.46
CA THR A 221 11.70 3.47 0.95
C THR A 221 10.49 3.86 1.79
N PHE A 222 9.70 4.87 1.37
CA PHE A 222 8.62 5.43 2.20
C PHE A 222 7.25 5.44 1.53
N SER A 223 7.18 5.34 0.19
CA SER A 223 5.92 5.50 -0.53
C SER A 223 5.89 4.77 -1.88
N ARG A 224 6.27 3.49 -1.89
CA ARG A 224 6.17 2.71 -3.12
C ARG A 224 4.71 2.56 -3.59
N PRO A 225 4.45 2.61 -4.90
CA PRO A 225 3.11 2.44 -5.47
C PRO A 225 2.43 1.12 -5.07
N ASP A 226 3.18 0.02 -4.97
CA ASP A 226 2.64 -1.29 -4.61
C ASP A 226 2.11 -1.36 -3.17
N TRP A 227 2.54 -0.47 -2.27
CA TRP A 227 2.01 -0.36 -0.90
C TRP A 227 0.64 0.32 -0.83
N MET A 228 0.21 0.96 -1.92
CA MET A 228 -1.14 1.53 -2.05
C MET A 228 -2.20 0.44 -2.27
N ILE A 229 -1.79 -0.82 -2.39
CA ILE A 229 -2.66 -1.97 -2.53
C ILE A 229 -2.56 -2.80 -1.26
N CYS A 230 -3.67 -2.90 -0.54
CA CYS A 230 -3.74 -3.58 0.74
C CYS A 230 -3.64 -5.09 0.56
N GLN A 231 -2.62 -5.70 1.13
CA GLN A 231 -2.43 -7.16 1.24
C GLN A 231 -2.59 -7.61 2.68
N VAL A 232 -2.20 -6.74 3.60
CA VAL A 232 -2.30 -6.92 5.04
C VAL A 232 -2.95 -5.69 5.61
N LEU A 233 -4.03 -5.86 6.36
CA LEU A 233 -4.72 -4.77 7.02
C LEU A 233 -4.14 -4.57 8.43
N ALA A 234 -3.61 -3.38 8.71
CA ALA A 234 -3.24 -3.00 10.07
C ALA A 234 -4.49 -2.75 10.90
N VAL A 235 -4.57 -3.37 12.07
CA VAL A 235 -5.69 -3.23 12.98
C VAL A 235 -5.25 -2.44 14.21
N PRO A 236 -5.80 -1.25 14.44
CA PRO A 236 -5.44 -0.42 15.59
C PRO A 236 -5.85 -1.07 16.89
N PRO A 237 -5.21 -0.72 18.03
CA PRO A 237 -5.56 -1.25 19.33
C PRO A 237 -6.99 -0.87 19.75
N PRO A 238 -7.62 -1.64 20.67
CA PRO A 238 -8.98 -1.37 21.15
C PRO A 238 -9.19 0.05 21.70
N ALA A 239 -8.18 0.65 22.32
CA ALA A 239 -8.26 2.01 22.86
C ALA A 239 -8.53 3.08 21.78
N VAL A 240 -8.06 2.87 20.55
CA VAL A 240 -8.29 3.79 19.39
C VAL A 240 -9.68 3.60 18.78
N ARG A 241 -10.29 2.44 18.98
CA ARG A 241 -11.63 2.08 18.47
C ARG A 241 -12.53 1.59 19.60
N PRO A 242 -12.86 2.47 20.56
CA PRO A 242 -13.62 2.07 21.73
C PRO A 242 -15.00 1.54 21.32
N SER A 243 -15.45 0.52 22.03
CA SER A 243 -16.79 -0.04 21.87
C SER A 243 -17.51 -0.03 23.20
N ILE A 244 -18.82 0.20 23.16
CA ILE A 244 -19.68 0.09 24.33
C ILE A 244 -20.19 -1.35 24.39
N LYS A 245 -19.92 -2.02 25.51
CA LYS A 245 -20.54 -3.32 25.80
C LYS A 245 -21.99 -3.06 26.14
N MET A 246 -22.91 -3.49 25.29
CA MET A 246 -24.33 -3.48 25.63
C MET A 246 -24.57 -4.69 26.53
N ASP A 247 -24.88 -4.44 27.80
CA ASP A 247 -25.40 -5.46 28.69
C ASP A 247 -26.76 -5.89 28.14
N GLY A 248 -26.81 -7.12 27.58
CA GLY A 248 -28.03 -7.76 27.13
C GLY A 248 -28.74 -8.48 28.25
#